data_011c8b3a01b30bb1a00713fd01cd5a56
#
_entry.id   011c8b3a01b30bb1a00713fd01cd5a56
#
_cell.length_a   1.000
_cell.length_b   1.000
_cell.length_c   1.000
_cell.angle_alpha   90.00
_cell.angle_beta   90.00
_cell.angle_gamma   90.00
#
_symmetry.space_group_name_H-M   'P 1'
#
loop_
_entity.id
_entity.type
_entity.pdbx_description
1 polymer ?
#
loop_
_entity_poly.entity_id
_entity_poly.type
_entity_poly.pdbx_seq_one_letter_code
_entity_poly.pdbx_strand_id
1 'polypeptide(L)'
;GADFERLMAVRVNDVMKASLRLGSVILLKGKYDVITDGKRYKLDGTGNPGMAVGGVGDVLSGVIGAFLSWKNEPFRATCAGSFVTGVAGDIAALRKGYHLLATDVIDSIPDAFSKYWPGYRFPLPS
;
A
#
# COMPACT_ATOMS: atom_id res chain seq x y z
N GLY A 1 2.39 -18.12 14.61
CA GLY A 1 1.69 -18.98 15.56
C GLY A 1 0.39 -18.36 16.05
N ALA A 2 -0.33 -19.06 16.95
CA ALA A 2 -1.63 -18.64 17.48
C ALA A 2 -1.62 -17.24 18.12
N ASP A 3 -0.53 -16.85 18.78
CA ASP A 3 -0.42 -15.51 19.38
C ASP A 3 -0.36 -14.40 18.34
N PHE A 4 0.34 -14.63 17.23
CA PHE A 4 0.38 -13.67 16.13
C PHE A 4 -1.00 -13.48 15.51
N GLU A 5 -1.72 -14.57 15.24
CA GLU A 5 -3.07 -14.52 14.67
C GLU A 5 -4.03 -13.79 15.60
N ARG A 6 -3.92 -14.02 16.91
CA ARG A 6 -4.74 -13.34 17.92
C ARG A 6 -4.47 -11.84 17.95
N LEU A 7 -3.20 -11.44 17.95
CA LEU A 7 -2.80 -10.03 17.93
C LEU A 7 -3.27 -9.33 16.65
N MET A 8 -3.17 -10.00 15.50
CA MET A 8 -3.67 -9.46 14.24
C MET A 8 -5.19 -9.30 14.25
N ALA A 9 -5.94 -10.26 14.80
CA ALA A 9 -7.38 -10.17 14.90
C ALA A 9 -7.83 -8.98 15.77
N VAL A 10 -7.16 -8.74 16.90
CA VAL A 10 -7.42 -7.56 17.75
C VAL A 10 -7.12 -6.28 17.00
N ARG A 11 -5.98 -6.21 16.33
CA ARG A 11 -5.56 -5.05 15.57
C ARG A 11 -6.54 -4.70 14.45
N VAL A 12 -6.96 -5.70 13.68
CA VAL A 12 -7.99 -5.53 12.62
C VAL A 12 -9.29 -5.00 13.21
N ASN A 13 -9.76 -5.61 14.30
CA ASN A 13 -11.02 -5.23 14.94
C ASN A 13 -10.98 -3.77 15.44
N ASP A 14 -9.89 -3.36 16.07
CA ASP A 14 -9.72 -2.00 16.58
C ASP A 14 -9.70 -0.97 15.44
N VAL A 15 -9.01 -1.26 14.35
CA VAL A 15 -8.96 -0.37 13.18
C VAL A 15 -10.32 -0.28 12.49
N MET A 16 -11.06 -1.41 12.39
CA MET A 16 -12.41 -1.41 11.84
C MET A 16 -13.37 -0.55 12.66
N LYS A 17 -13.31 -0.64 13.98
CA LYS A 17 -14.12 0.22 14.87
C LYS A 17 -13.75 1.71 14.68
N ALA A 18 -12.48 2.02 14.61
CA ALA A 18 -12.03 3.40 14.37
C ALA A 18 -12.52 3.92 13.02
N SER A 19 -12.46 3.10 11.96
CA SER A 19 -12.94 3.44 10.63
C SER A 19 -14.44 3.76 10.63
N LEU A 20 -15.25 2.94 11.27
CA LEU A 20 -16.68 3.19 11.44
C LEU A 20 -16.95 4.49 12.19
N ARG A 21 -16.21 4.72 13.28
CA ARG A 21 -16.37 5.91 14.12
C ARG A 21 -15.99 7.20 13.38
N LEU A 22 -14.94 7.14 12.57
CA LEU A 22 -14.47 8.30 11.79
C LEU A 22 -15.19 8.46 10.45
N GLY A 23 -15.90 7.44 9.98
CA GLY A 23 -16.53 7.45 8.65
C GLY A 23 -15.51 7.54 7.51
N SER A 24 -14.32 6.94 7.69
CA SER A 24 -13.21 7.06 6.75
C SER A 24 -12.50 5.72 6.56
N VAL A 25 -11.96 5.52 5.36
CA VAL A 25 -11.02 4.41 5.13
C VAL A 25 -9.74 4.69 5.93
N ILE A 26 -9.26 3.67 6.64
CA ILE A 26 -8.02 3.74 7.40
C ILE A 26 -7.03 2.73 6.84
N LEU A 27 -5.81 3.18 6.64
CA LEU A 27 -4.64 2.34 6.43
C LEU A 27 -3.75 2.46 7.67
N LEU A 28 -3.62 1.38 8.42
CA LEU A 28 -2.71 1.29 9.56
C LEU A 28 -1.43 0.57 9.14
N LYS A 29 -0.33 1.30 9.12
CA LYS A 29 0.98 0.79 8.74
C LYS A 29 1.53 -0.23 9.74
N GLY A 30 2.21 -1.23 9.25
CA GLY A 30 2.92 -2.22 10.05
C GLY A 30 3.67 -3.23 9.17
N LYS A 31 4.14 -4.31 9.77
CA LYS A 31 4.68 -5.44 8.99
C LYS A 31 3.65 -5.96 7.99
N TYR A 32 2.41 -6.03 8.42
CA TYR A 32 1.24 -6.18 7.56
C TYR A 32 0.41 -4.91 7.74
N ASP A 33 0.19 -4.20 6.66
CA ASP A 33 -0.71 -3.05 6.68
C ASP A 33 -2.14 -3.55 6.79
N VAL A 34 -2.94 -2.88 7.61
CA VAL A 34 -4.39 -3.13 7.72
C VAL A 34 -5.11 -2.01 7.01
N ILE A 35 -5.91 -2.35 6.01
CA ILE A 35 -6.76 -1.40 5.29
C ILE A 35 -8.21 -1.76 5.52
N THR A 36 -9.03 -0.81 5.91
CA THR A 36 -10.45 -1.06 6.20
C THR A 36 -11.32 0.16 5.93
N ASP A 37 -12.56 -0.09 5.54
CA ASP A 37 -13.65 0.89 5.49
C ASP A 37 -14.63 0.75 6.67
N GLY A 38 -14.29 -0.13 7.63
CA GLY A 38 -15.12 -0.45 8.79
C GLY A 38 -16.04 -1.66 8.60
N LYS A 39 -16.30 -2.08 7.37
CA LYS A 39 -17.13 -3.25 7.04
C LYS A 39 -16.33 -4.42 6.50
N ARG A 40 -15.29 -4.14 5.77
CA ARG A 40 -14.35 -5.10 5.17
C ARG A 40 -12.92 -4.67 5.45
N TYR A 41 -11.99 -5.59 5.35
CA TYR A 41 -10.57 -5.28 5.51
C TYR A 41 -9.71 -6.06 4.54
N LYS A 42 -8.52 -5.55 4.31
CA LYS A 42 -7.42 -6.22 3.60
C LYS A 42 -6.16 -6.14 4.43
N LEU A 43 -5.36 -7.19 4.35
CA LEU A 43 -3.99 -7.20 4.86
C LEU A 43 -3.03 -7.12 3.68
N ASP A 44 -2.10 -6.20 3.74
CA ASP A 44 -1.03 -6.08 2.73
C ASP A 44 0.31 -6.41 3.38
N GLY A 45 0.93 -7.49 2.92
CA GLY A 45 2.24 -7.94 3.36
C GLY A 45 3.37 -7.58 2.40
N THR A 46 3.11 -6.78 1.37
CA THR A 46 4.16 -6.29 0.46
C THR A 46 5.04 -5.25 1.16
N GLY A 47 6.23 -5.05 0.63
CA GLY A 47 7.21 -4.16 1.22
C GLY A 47 8.26 -4.90 2.04
N ASN A 48 9.24 -4.17 2.53
CA ASN A 48 10.39 -4.70 3.25
C ASN A 48 10.91 -3.68 4.28
N PRO A 49 11.79 -4.10 5.21
CA PRO A 49 12.31 -3.19 6.24
C PRO A 49 13.08 -1.98 5.72
N GLY A 50 13.65 -2.04 4.51
CA GLY A 50 14.33 -0.91 3.88
C GLY A 50 13.40 0.27 3.61
N MET A 51 12.09 0.02 3.53
CA MET A 51 11.09 1.07 3.32
C MET A 51 10.79 1.88 4.59
N ALA A 52 11.40 1.58 5.72
CA ALA A 52 11.30 2.38 6.94
C ALA A 52 12.17 3.66 6.88
N VAL A 53 12.43 4.19 5.71
CA VAL A 53 13.15 5.43 5.45
C VAL A 53 12.16 6.59 5.27
N GLY A 54 12.59 7.80 5.62
CA GLY A 54 11.76 8.99 5.48
C GLY A 54 11.29 9.22 4.05
N GLY A 55 10.04 9.64 3.88
CA GLY A 55 9.44 9.95 2.58
C GLY A 55 8.63 8.83 1.95
N VAL A 56 8.79 7.57 2.36
CA VAL A 56 8.02 6.45 1.79
C VAL A 56 6.52 6.59 2.09
N GLY A 57 6.16 7.11 3.25
CA GLY A 57 4.77 7.42 3.58
C GLY A 57 4.15 8.47 2.63
N ASP A 58 4.93 9.45 2.22
CA ASP A 58 4.51 10.46 1.23
C ASP A 58 4.32 9.84 -0.15
N VAL A 59 5.21 8.92 -0.55
CA VAL A 59 5.06 8.14 -1.78
C VAL A 59 3.75 7.37 -1.76
N LEU A 60 3.48 6.64 -0.69
CA LEU A 60 2.22 5.89 -0.51
C LEU A 60 1.00 6.80 -0.63
N SER A 61 1.01 7.95 0.04
CA SER A 61 -0.08 8.92 -0.02
C SER A 61 -0.31 9.44 -1.43
N GLY A 62 0.76 9.73 -2.15
CA GLY A 62 0.70 10.17 -3.55
C GLY A 62 0.11 9.11 -4.48
N VAL A 63 0.51 7.86 -4.33
CA VAL A 63 -0.01 6.73 -5.14
C VAL A 63 -1.49 6.52 -4.85
N ILE A 64 -1.92 6.51 -3.59
CA ILE A 64 -3.33 6.40 -3.22
C ILE A 64 -4.11 7.59 -3.80
N GLY A 65 -3.59 8.80 -3.68
CA GLY A 65 -4.20 10.01 -4.24
C GLY A 65 -4.40 9.91 -5.75
N ALA A 66 -3.44 9.35 -6.49
CA ALA A 66 -3.55 9.11 -7.92
C ALA A 66 -4.71 8.14 -8.23
N PHE A 67 -4.82 7.02 -7.52
CA PHE A 67 -5.93 6.09 -7.71
C PHE A 67 -7.28 6.72 -7.37
N LEU A 68 -7.35 7.55 -6.34
CA LEU A 68 -8.57 8.31 -6.00
C LEU A 68 -8.94 9.30 -7.11
N SER A 69 -7.96 9.97 -7.70
CA SER A 69 -8.20 10.93 -8.79
C SER A 69 -8.80 10.27 -10.04
N TRP A 70 -8.57 8.98 -10.21
CA TRP A 70 -9.17 8.17 -11.29
C TRP A 70 -10.56 7.63 -10.93
N LYS A 71 -11.20 8.19 -9.91
CA LYS A 71 -12.54 7.83 -9.44
C LYS A 71 -12.69 6.39 -8.95
N ASN A 72 -11.59 5.79 -8.46
CA ASN A 72 -11.66 4.53 -7.77
C ASN A 72 -12.32 4.69 -6.41
N GLU A 73 -13.05 3.69 -5.99
CA GLU A 73 -13.66 3.64 -4.67
C GLU A 73 -12.56 3.67 -3.58
N PRO A 74 -12.74 4.48 -2.49
CA PRO A 74 -11.65 4.76 -1.54
C PRO A 74 -10.97 3.54 -0.93
N PHE A 75 -11.72 2.51 -0.54
CA PHE A 75 -11.13 1.29 0.00
C PHE A 75 -10.25 0.58 -1.05
N ARG A 76 -10.74 0.45 -2.28
CA ARG A 76 -9.99 -0.18 -3.37
C ARG A 76 -8.78 0.64 -3.78
N ALA A 77 -8.91 1.96 -3.83
CA ALA A 77 -7.79 2.86 -4.12
C ALA A 77 -6.67 2.71 -3.08
N THR A 78 -7.04 2.61 -1.81
CA THR A 78 -6.09 2.45 -0.71
C THR A 78 -5.41 1.08 -0.77
N CYS A 79 -6.15 0.01 -1.03
CA CYS A 79 -5.59 -1.33 -1.20
C CYS A 79 -4.61 -1.39 -2.39
N ALA A 80 -5.00 -0.83 -3.53
CA ALA A 80 -4.15 -0.79 -4.72
C ALA A 80 -2.89 0.04 -4.47
N GLY A 81 -3.01 1.20 -3.85
CA GLY A 81 -1.89 2.08 -3.54
C GLY A 81 -0.90 1.45 -2.57
N SER A 82 -1.38 0.79 -1.52
CA SER A 82 -0.53 0.03 -0.59
C SER A 82 0.24 -1.07 -1.31
N PHE A 83 -0.44 -1.88 -2.11
CA PHE A 83 0.16 -2.97 -2.87
C PHE A 83 1.22 -2.47 -3.87
N VAL A 84 0.88 -1.47 -4.69
CA VAL A 84 1.81 -0.91 -5.69
C VAL A 84 3.05 -0.32 -5.01
N THR A 85 2.88 0.44 -3.94
CA THR A 85 4.00 1.04 -3.21
C THR A 85 4.88 -0.04 -2.58
N GLY A 86 4.27 -1.07 -1.97
CA GLY A 86 5.00 -2.18 -1.37
C GLY A 86 5.80 -2.98 -2.40
N VAL A 87 5.19 -3.32 -3.54
CA VAL A 87 5.87 -4.02 -4.64
C VAL A 87 7.00 -3.17 -5.21
N ALA A 88 6.78 -1.87 -5.42
CA ALA A 88 7.84 -0.96 -5.89
C ALA A 88 9.01 -0.92 -4.91
N GLY A 89 8.74 -0.90 -3.60
CA GLY A 89 9.76 -0.99 -2.55
C GLY A 89 10.53 -2.32 -2.58
N ASP A 90 9.86 -3.42 -2.85
CA ASP A 90 10.51 -4.73 -2.98
C ASP A 90 11.41 -4.80 -4.23
N ILE A 91 10.96 -4.22 -5.35
CA ILE A 91 11.78 -4.09 -6.56
C ILE A 91 13.01 -3.21 -6.29
N ALA A 92 12.83 -2.08 -5.60
CA ALA A 92 13.95 -1.21 -5.22
C ALA A 92 14.95 -1.94 -4.32
N ALA A 93 14.48 -2.75 -3.37
CA ALA A 93 15.33 -3.53 -2.48
C ALA A 93 16.12 -4.62 -3.21
N LEU A 94 15.58 -5.20 -4.29
CA LEU A 94 16.32 -6.14 -5.14
C LEU A 94 17.54 -5.48 -5.81
N ARG A 95 17.46 -4.17 -6.09
CA ARG A 95 18.54 -3.41 -6.75
C ARG A 95 19.53 -2.83 -5.75
N LYS A 96 19.07 -2.33 -4.61
CA LYS A 96 19.87 -1.54 -3.65
C LYS A 96 19.95 -2.13 -2.25
N GLY A 97 19.32 -3.28 -2.01
CA GLY A 97 19.19 -3.82 -0.67
C GLY A 97 18.33 -2.89 0.20
N TYR A 98 18.55 -2.95 1.52
CA TYR A 98 17.81 -2.10 2.46
C TYR A 98 18.36 -0.67 2.60
N HIS A 99 19.27 -0.28 1.71
CA HIS A 99 19.81 1.08 1.63
C HIS A 99 19.02 1.96 0.64
N LEU A 100 17.83 1.54 0.25
CA LEU A 100 16.96 2.29 -0.66
C LEU A 100 16.49 3.61 -0.04
N LEU A 101 16.17 4.55 -0.92
CA LEU A 101 15.55 5.83 -0.58
C LEU A 101 14.11 5.87 -1.11
N ALA A 102 13.34 6.84 -0.63
CA ALA A 102 11.96 7.05 -1.11
C ALA A 102 11.89 7.26 -2.62
N THR A 103 12.87 7.96 -3.20
CA THR A 103 12.98 8.16 -4.65
C THR A 103 13.21 6.87 -5.42
N ASP A 104 13.90 5.89 -4.83
CA ASP A 104 14.07 4.57 -5.44
C ASP A 104 12.76 3.82 -5.53
N VAL A 105 11.89 4.00 -4.54
CA VAL A 105 10.53 3.44 -4.56
C VAL A 105 9.72 4.08 -5.68
N ILE A 106 9.77 5.40 -5.83
CA ILE A 106 9.10 6.14 -6.91
C ILE A 106 9.58 5.62 -8.28
N ASP A 107 10.88 5.51 -8.47
CA ASP A 107 11.47 5.06 -9.73
C ASP A 107 11.10 3.61 -10.08
N SER A 108 10.74 2.82 -9.09
CA SER A 108 10.33 1.41 -9.26
C SER A 108 8.82 1.22 -9.49
N ILE A 109 8.01 2.27 -9.37
CA ILE A 109 6.56 2.19 -9.58
C ILE A 109 6.20 1.67 -11.00
N PRO A 110 6.81 2.17 -12.09
CA PRO A 110 6.52 1.63 -13.42
C PRO A 110 6.79 0.13 -13.54
N ASP A 111 7.84 -0.36 -12.90
CA ASP A 111 8.17 -1.80 -12.91
C ASP A 111 7.14 -2.62 -12.13
N ALA A 112 6.60 -2.08 -11.06
CA ALA A 112 5.51 -2.72 -10.31
C ALA A 112 4.26 -2.88 -11.19
N PHE A 113 3.89 -1.84 -11.95
CA PHE A 113 2.79 -1.93 -12.91
C PHE A 113 3.06 -2.93 -14.02
N SER A 114 4.25 -2.92 -14.59
CA SER A 114 4.64 -3.86 -15.66
C SER A 114 4.58 -5.31 -15.20
N LYS A 115 4.92 -5.56 -13.95
CA LYS A 115 4.92 -6.91 -13.37
C LYS A 115 3.51 -7.48 -13.19
N TYR A 116 2.58 -6.66 -12.70
CA TYR A 116 1.24 -7.14 -12.32
C TYR A 116 0.15 -6.82 -13.34
N TRP A 117 0.40 -5.85 -14.23
CA TRP A 117 -0.51 -5.49 -15.31
C TRP A 117 0.20 -5.46 -16.66
N PRO A 118 0.83 -6.59 -17.08
CA PRO A 118 1.51 -6.64 -18.37
C PRO A 118 0.50 -6.40 -19.49
N GLY A 119 0.83 -5.54 -20.41
CA GLY A 119 -0.03 -5.19 -21.55
C GLY A 119 -1.05 -4.10 -21.28
N TYR A 120 -1.15 -3.56 -20.06
CA TYR A 120 -1.91 -2.34 -19.84
C TYR A 120 -1.21 -1.19 -20.57
N ARG A 121 -1.85 -0.67 -21.59
CA ARG A 121 -1.39 0.51 -22.31
C ARG A 121 -2.32 1.66 -21.97
N PHE A 122 -1.76 2.74 -21.45
CA PHE A 122 -2.52 3.98 -21.38
C PHE A 122 -2.89 4.39 -22.79
N PRO A 123 -4.16 4.75 -23.06
CA PRO A 123 -4.49 5.36 -24.32
C PRO A 123 -3.66 6.63 -24.44
N LEU A 124 -2.84 6.71 -25.49
CA LEU A 124 -2.14 7.94 -25.79
C LEU A 124 -3.19 9.02 -26.08
N PRO A 125 -3.03 10.24 -25.53
CA PRO A 125 -3.90 11.32 -25.91
C PRO A 125 -3.86 11.49 -27.44
N SER A 126 -5.03 11.49 -28.02
CA SER A 126 -5.21 11.72 -29.46
C SER A 126 -4.73 13.10 -29.86
#